data_2a4f7f4566f1165e1d4d0220f044d99f
#
_entry.id   2a4f7f4566f1165e1d4d0220f044d99f
#
_cell.length_a   1.000
_cell.length_b   1.000
_cell.length_c   1.000
_cell.angle_alpha   90.00
_cell.angle_beta   90.00
_cell.angle_gamma   90.00
#
_symmetry.space_group_name_H-M   'P 1'
#
loop_
_entity.id
_entity.type
_entity.pdbx_description
1 polymer ?
#
loop_
_entity_poly.entity_id
_entity_poly.type
_entity_poly.pdbx_seq_one_letter_code
_entity_poly.pdbx_strand_id
1 'polypeptide(L)'
;GSEMCIRDRDMSVFCRQFASILKAGVSVINALEMLGEQTENKRLKEAIERTQSSVEKGENLSDSMRENEEFPSILVDMIKAGEASGSLENSLTRMAVQFEKDAKLKGVVKKAMMYPIVLIFVMIGVIVVMLTFVIPSFMTMFEDLDSELPITTRMILAMSDSVKGYWYVYLIVVIGIVVGVKSVSYTHLTLPTNSRV
;
A
#
# COMPACT_ATOMS: atom_id res chain seq x y z
N GLY A 1 14.06 7.48 1.44
CA GLY A 1 13.14 8.46 0.97
C GLY A 1 11.75 7.87 0.92
N SER A 2 10.88 8.29 1.83
CA SER A 2 9.47 7.94 1.77
C SER A 2 8.91 8.65 0.54
N GLU A 3 8.73 7.91 -0.53
CA GLU A 3 7.89 8.36 -1.64
C GLU A 3 6.53 8.68 -1.05
N MET A 4 6.20 9.95 -1.00
CA MET A 4 4.92 10.46 -0.54
C MET A 4 3.93 10.20 -1.68
N CYS A 5 3.54 8.92 -1.78
CA CYS A 5 2.51 8.47 -2.71
C CYS A 5 1.25 9.27 -2.40
N ILE A 6 0.66 9.89 -3.40
CA ILE A 6 -0.64 10.56 -3.26
C ILE A 6 -1.61 9.49 -2.78
N ARG A 7 -2.18 9.67 -1.61
CA ARG A 7 -3.10 8.68 -1.02
C ARG A 7 -4.45 8.78 -1.72
N ASP A 8 -5.12 7.65 -1.87
CA ASP A 8 -6.50 7.61 -2.40
C ASP A 8 -7.42 8.60 -1.66
N ARG A 9 -7.11 8.89 -0.39
CA ARG A 9 -7.83 9.90 0.39
C ARG A 9 -7.64 11.30 -0.16
N ASP A 10 -6.43 11.66 -0.58
CA ASP A 10 -6.13 12.98 -1.13
C ASP A 10 -6.83 13.13 -2.49
N MET A 11 -6.83 12.06 -3.30
CA MET A 11 -7.59 12.02 -4.57
C MET A 11 -9.09 12.10 -4.36
N SER A 12 -9.63 11.43 -3.34
CA SER A 12 -11.06 11.53 -3.02
C SER A 12 -11.46 12.96 -2.65
N VAL A 13 -10.66 13.64 -1.83
CA VAL A 13 -10.89 15.04 -1.43
C VAL A 13 -10.79 15.96 -2.64
N PHE A 14 -9.73 15.83 -3.44
CA PHE A 14 -9.54 16.56 -4.68
C PHE A 14 -10.75 16.45 -5.62
N CYS A 15 -11.16 15.21 -5.95
CA CYS A 15 -12.30 14.99 -6.85
C CYS A 15 -13.61 15.57 -6.28
N ARG A 16 -13.83 15.46 -4.98
CA ARG A 16 -15.02 15.97 -4.31
C ARG A 16 -15.09 17.50 -4.33
N GLN A 17 -13.97 18.14 -4.00
CA GLN A 17 -13.88 19.61 -4.03
C GLN A 17 -14.03 20.11 -5.46
N PHE A 18 -13.36 19.49 -6.43
CA PHE A 18 -13.45 19.88 -7.83
C PHE A 18 -14.89 19.76 -8.34
N ALA A 19 -15.57 18.64 -8.08
CA ALA A 19 -16.98 18.46 -8.43
C ALA A 19 -17.87 19.54 -7.82
N SER A 20 -17.63 19.89 -6.55
CA SER A 20 -18.42 20.91 -5.83
C SER A 20 -18.23 22.31 -6.41
N ILE A 21 -17.01 22.66 -6.77
CA ILE A 21 -16.67 23.96 -7.37
C ILE A 21 -17.30 24.07 -8.77
N LEU A 22 -17.19 23.02 -9.61
CA LEU A 22 -17.82 23.01 -10.94
C LEU A 22 -19.35 23.08 -10.84
N LYS A 23 -19.94 22.39 -9.88
CA LYS A 23 -21.37 22.44 -9.62
C LYS A 23 -21.87 23.84 -9.22
N ALA A 24 -21.01 24.63 -8.60
CA ALA A 24 -21.28 26.03 -8.29
C ALA A 24 -21.15 26.97 -9.52
N GLY A 25 -20.84 26.41 -10.70
CA GLY A 25 -20.72 27.18 -11.96
C GLY A 25 -19.37 27.87 -12.18
N VAL A 26 -18.36 27.51 -11.39
CA VAL A 26 -17.00 28.03 -11.55
C VAL A 26 -16.33 27.35 -12.75
N SER A 27 -15.56 28.11 -13.53
CA SER A 27 -14.81 27.57 -14.67
C SER A 27 -13.76 26.55 -14.21
N VAL A 28 -13.39 25.61 -15.12
CA VAL A 28 -12.37 24.58 -14.83
C VAL A 28 -11.05 25.21 -14.40
N ILE A 29 -10.61 26.27 -15.07
CA ILE A 29 -9.34 26.97 -14.78
C ILE A 29 -9.36 27.54 -13.37
N ASN A 30 -10.39 28.32 -13.00
CA ASN A 30 -10.51 28.92 -11.68
C ASN A 30 -10.67 27.84 -10.58
N ALA A 31 -11.34 26.73 -10.92
CA ALA A 31 -11.47 25.61 -10.00
C ALA A 31 -10.11 24.94 -9.72
N LEU A 32 -9.25 24.77 -10.72
CA LEU A 32 -7.90 24.24 -10.56
C LEU A 32 -7.01 25.19 -9.73
N GLU A 33 -7.11 26.49 -9.93
CA GLU A 33 -6.42 27.51 -9.13
C GLU A 33 -6.77 27.37 -7.66
N MET A 34 -8.07 27.40 -7.33
CA MET A 34 -8.54 27.24 -5.96
C MET A 34 -8.09 25.92 -5.31
N LEU A 35 -8.10 24.84 -6.07
CA LEU A 35 -7.66 23.52 -5.61
C LEU A 35 -6.15 23.47 -5.37
N GLY A 36 -5.36 24.11 -6.22
CA GLY A 36 -3.91 24.24 -6.05
C GLY A 36 -3.54 24.95 -4.75
N GLU A 37 -4.26 26.03 -4.42
CA GLU A 37 -4.06 26.79 -3.19
C GLU A 37 -4.45 25.98 -1.92
N GLN A 38 -5.52 25.18 -1.99
CA GLN A 38 -6.04 24.41 -0.86
C GLN A 38 -5.35 23.06 -0.65
N THR A 39 -4.54 22.61 -1.61
CA THR A 39 -3.91 21.29 -1.55
C THR A 39 -2.65 21.32 -0.71
N GLU A 40 -2.64 20.55 0.40
CA GLU A 40 -1.49 20.42 1.31
C GLU A 40 -0.37 19.52 0.73
N ASN A 41 -0.73 18.52 -0.09
CA ASN A 41 0.21 17.61 -0.68
C ASN A 41 0.97 18.30 -1.82
N LYS A 42 2.26 18.56 -1.62
CA LYS A 42 3.11 19.30 -2.57
C LYS A 42 3.11 18.72 -3.98
N ARG A 43 3.20 17.40 -4.12
CA ARG A 43 3.20 16.74 -5.45
C ARG A 43 1.87 16.94 -6.17
N LEU A 44 0.77 16.74 -5.44
CA LEU A 44 -0.57 16.95 -6.02
C LEU A 44 -0.77 18.42 -6.38
N LYS A 45 -0.32 19.34 -5.54
CA LYS A 45 -0.36 20.78 -5.82
C LYS A 45 0.37 21.12 -7.10
N GLU A 46 1.63 20.68 -7.26
CA GLU A 46 2.43 20.89 -8.46
C GLU A 46 1.77 20.30 -9.71
N ALA A 47 1.14 19.10 -9.58
CA ALA A 47 0.42 18.48 -10.69
C ALA A 47 -0.83 19.30 -11.08
N ILE A 48 -1.56 19.83 -10.11
CA ILE A 48 -2.72 20.71 -10.35
C ILE A 48 -2.29 22.00 -11.05
N GLU A 49 -1.21 22.65 -10.59
CA GLU A 49 -0.67 23.88 -11.17
C GLU A 49 -0.18 23.67 -12.61
N ARG A 50 0.50 22.54 -12.89
CA ARG A 50 0.90 22.17 -14.26
C ARG A 50 -0.33 21.95 -15.14
N THR A 51 -1.32 21.21 -14.66
CA THR A 51 -2.57 20.97 -15.37
C THR A 51 -3.31 22.28 -15.68
N GLN A 52 -3.41 23.18 -14.70
CA GLN A 52 -3.99 24.51 -14.90
C GLN A 52 -3.30 25.26 -16.03
N SER A 53 -1.97 25.33 -16.01
CA SER A 53 -1.17 26.03 -17.03
C SER A 53 -1.37 25.46 -18.45
N SER A 54 -1.56 24.14 -18.60
CA SER A 54 -1.85 23.51 -19.89
C SER A 54 -3.28 23.81 -20.35
N VAL A 55 -4.25 23.75 -19.44
CA VAL A 55 -5.66 24.09 -19.77
C VAL A 55 -5.80 25.58 -20.16
N GLU A 56 -5.07 26.49 -19.52
CA GLU A 56 -5.03 27.91 -19.88
C GLU A 56 -4.51 28.15 -21.30
N LYS A 57 -3.63 27.27 -21.80
CA LYS A 57 -3.13 27.29 -23.18
C LYS A 57 -4.12 26.68 -24.19
N GLY A 58 -5.25 26.19 -23.73
CA GLY A 58 -6.31 25.62 -24.56
C GLY A 58 -6.28 24.10 -24.72
N GLU A 59 -5.47 23.39 -23.94
CA GLU A 59 -5.47 21.93 -23.92
C GLU A 59 -6.69 21.39 -23.17
N ASN A 60 -7.13 20.17 -23.54
CA ASN A 60 -8.18 19.49 -22.81
C ASN A 60 -7.72 19.12 -21.38
N LEU A 61 -8.62 19.17 -20.43
CA LEU A 61 -8.32 18.81 -19.04
C LEU A 61 -7.79 17.38 -18.91
N SER A 62 -8.42 16.43 -19.62
CA SER A 62 -8.00 15.01 -19.59
C SER A 62 -6.60 14.79 -20.16
N ASP A 63 -6.24 15.50 -21.23
CA ASP A 63 -4.92 15.37 -21.85
C ASP A 63 -3.85 16.01 -20.97
N SER A 64 -4.12 17.21 -20.43
CA SER A 64 -3.25 17.91 -19.48
C SER A 64 -3.02 17.10 -18.18
N MET A 65 -4.05 16.42 -17.67
CA MET A 65 -3.91 15.54 -16.49
C MET A 65 -3.10 14.29 -16.80
N ARG A 66 -3.18 13.77 -18.03
CA ARG A 66 -2.45 12.55 -18.44
C ARG A 66 -0.93 12.72 -18.44
N GLU A 67 -0.45 13.92 -18.64
CA GLU A 67 0.98 14.25 -18.60
C GLU A 67 1.57 14.19 -17.20
N ASN A 68 0.72 14.15 -16.17
CA ASN A 68 1.13 14.13 -14.78
C ASN A 68 0.87 12.73 -14.19
N GLU A 69 1.95 12.02 -13.84
CA GLU A 69 1.91 10.67 -13.24
C GLU A 69 1.15 10.62 -11.89
N GLU A 70 0.97 11.77 -11.27
CA GLU A 70 0.24 11.93 -10.03
C GLU A 70 -1.25 11.59 -10.16
N PHE A 71 -1.83 11.75 -11.34
CA PHE A 71 -3.23 11.41 -11.58
C PHE A 71 -3.37 9.96 -12.07
N PRO A 72 -4.13 9.12 -11.35
CA PRO A 72 -4.40 7.75 -11.78
C PRO A 72 -5.10 7.71 -13.14
N SER A 73 -4.71 6.77 -14.01
CA SER A 73 -5.26 6.62 -15.36
C SER A 73 -6.79 6.51 -15.36
N ILE A 74 -7.36 5.81 -14.38
CA ILE A 74 -8.82 5.69 -14.23
C ILE A 74 -9.50 7.05 -14.03
N LEU A 75 -8.87 7.99 -13.31
CA LEU A 75 -9.39 9.34 -13.14
C LEU A 75 -9.35 10.08 -14.47
N VAL A 76 -8.21 10.04 -15.17
CA VAL A 76 -8.01 10.69 -16.47
C VAL A 76 -9.05 10.20 -17.49
N ASP A 77 -9.27 8.90 -17.57
CA ASP A 77 -10.24 8.31 -18.51
C ASP A 77 -11.69 8.73 -18.18
N MET A 78 -12.03 8.81 -16.87
CA MET A 78 -13.34 9.31 -16.43
C MET A 78 -13.53 10.81 -16.71
N ILE A 79 -12.47 11.61 -16.56
CA ILE A 79 -12.49 13.03 -16.94
C ILE A 79 -12.69 13.18 -18.44
N LYS A 80 -11.97 12.40 -19.26
CA LYS A 80 -12.13 12.39 -20.73
C LYS A 80 -13.57 12.08 -21.14
N ALA A 81 -14.17 11.07 -20.52
CA ALA A 81 -15.57 10.75 -20.77
C ALA A 81 -16.51 11.88 -20.32
N GLY A 82 -16.20 12.53 -19.18
CA GLY A 82 -16.94 13.68 -18.67
C GLY A 82 -16.85 14.92 -19.56
N GLU A 83 -15.66 15.20 -20.11
CA GLU A 83 -15.45 16.29 -21.09
C GLU A 83 -16.28 16.05 -22.37
N ALA A 84 -16.19 14.84 -22.92
CA ALA A 84 -16.91 14.48 -24.15
C ALA A 84 -18.44 14.54 -23.99
N SER A 85 -18.95 14.27 -22.79
CA SER A 85 -20.40 14.28 -22.48
C SER A 85 -20.90 15.60 -21.85
N GLY A 86 -20.01 16.54 -21.54
CA GLY A 86 -20.33 17.77 -20.81
C GLY A 86 -20.74 17.55 -19.36
N SER A 87 -20.36 16.40 -18.74
CA SER A 87 -20.77 16.01 -17.39
C SER A 87 -19.57 15.75 -16.47
N LEU A 88 -18.58 16.66 -16.49
CA LEU A 88 -17.37 16.58 -15.64
C LEU A 88 -17.68 16.42 -14.16
N GLU A 89 -18.66 17.16 -13.65
CA GLU A 89 -19.06 17.12 -12.25
C GLU A 89 -19.51 15.72 -11.79
N ASN A 90 -20.27 15.01 -12.68
CA ASN A 90 -20.73 13.66 -12.39
C ASN A 90 -19.57 12.65 -12.40
N SER A 91 -18.64 12.79 -13.36
CA SER A 91 -17.44 11.96 -13.45
C SER A 91 -16.57 12.13 -12.20
N LEU A 92 -16.31 13.35 -11.79
CA LEU A 92 -15.55 13.67 -10.58
C LEU A 92 -16.25 13.17 -9.30
N THR A 93 -17.57 13.32 -9.20
CA THR A 93 -18.33 12.81 -8.05
C THR A 93 -18.22 11.28 -7.94
N ARG A 94 -18.33 10.55 -9.05
CA ARG A 94 -18.15 9.09 -9.07
C ARG A 94 -16.75 8.69 -8.65
N MET A 95 -15.73 9.40 -9.14
CA MET A 95 -14.34 9.14 -8.77
C MET A 95 -14.05 9.46 -7.31
N ALA A 96 -14.63 10.52 -6.77
CA ALA A 96 -14.52 10.83 -5.34
C ALA A 96 -15.03 9.68 -4.47
N VAL A 97 -16.20 9.13 -4.80
CA VAL A 97 -16.77 7.97 -4.09
C VAL A 97 -15.92 6.72 -4.26
N GLN A 98 -15.38 6.48 -5.45
CA GLN A 98 -14.52 5.33 -5.72
C GLN A 98 -13.25 5.40 -4.89
N PHE A 99 -12.52 6.50 -4.93
CA PHE A 99 -11.29 6.67 -4.14
C PHE A 99 -11.55 6.62 -2.62
N GLU A 100 -12.71 7.12 -2.16
CA GLU A 100 -13.10 6.99 -0.75
C GLU A 100 -13.30 5.53 -0.33
N LYS A 101 -13.96 4.72 -1.18
CA LYS A 101 -14.11 3.28 -0.95
C LYS A 101 -12.77 2.57 -0.93
N ASP A 102 -11.89 2.88 -1.88
CA ASP A 102 -10.55 2.27 -1.97
C ASP A 102 -9.70 2.62 -0.75
N ALA A 103 -9.73 3.87 -0.29
CA ALA A 103 -9.06 4.30 0.93
C ALA A 103 -9.58 3.56 2.18
N LYS A 104 -10.91 3.38 2.29
CA LYS A 104 -11.52 2.62 3.39
C LYS A 104 -11.12 1.15 3.35
N LEU A 105 -11.18 0.51 2.18
CA LEU A 105 -10.80 -0.90 2.01
C LEU A 105 -9.33 -1.13 2.36
N LYS A 106 -8.42 -0.29 1.87
CA LYS A 106 -6.99 -0.34 2.24
C LYS A 106 -6.78 -0.20 3.75
N GLY A 107 -7.56 0.67 4.40
CA GLY A 107 -7.53 0.84 5.85
C GLY A 107 -7.98 -0.40 6.62
N VAL A 108 -9.05 -1.07 6.18
CA VAL A 108 -9.57 -2.29 6.79
C VAL A 108 -8.59 -3.45 6.61
N VAL A 109 -8.06 -3.64 5.40
CA VAL A 109 -7.06 -4.69 5.10
C VAL A 109 -5.81 -4.49 5.95
N LYS A 110 -5.30 -3.26 6.05
CA LYS A 110 -4.13 -2.96 6.88
C LYS A 110 -4.36 -3.32 8.36
N LYS A 111 -5.53 -3.02 8.90
CA LYS A 111 -5.90 -3.39 10.28
C LYS A 111 -6.02 -4.91 10.45
N ALA A 112 -6.65 -5.60 9.51
CA ALA A 112 -6.80 -7.05 9.54
C ALA A 112 -5.44 -7.78 9.48
N MET A 113 -4.48 -7.27 8.72
CA MET A 113 -3.13 -7.84 8.60
C MET A 113 -2.28 -7.67 9.87
N MET A 114 -2.65 -6.78 10.77
CA MET A 114 -1.91 -6.58 12.04
C MET A 114 -1.93 -7.83 12.92
N TYR A 115 -3.09 -8.49 13.02
CA TYR A 115 -3.25 -9.68 13.85
C TYR A 115 -2.37 -10.87 13.40
N PRO A 116 -2.37 -11.31 12.13
CA PRO A 116 -1.48 -12.36 11.67
C PRO A 116 0.00 -12.05 11.88
N ILE A 117 0.40 -10.79 11.68
CA ILE A 117 1.80 -10.37 11.89
C ILE A 117 2.20 -10.55 13.34
N VAL A 118 1.39 -10.06 14.28
CA VAL A 118 1.66 -10.21 15.73
C VAL A 118 1.72 -11.69 16.12
N LEU A 119 0.79 -12.50 15.63
CA LEU A 119 0.76 -13.94 15.92
C LEU A 119 2.03 -14.65 15.44
N ILE A 120 2.51 -14.34 14.24
CA ILE A 120 3.75 -14.89 13.70
C ILE A 120 4.94 -14.50 14.57
N PHE A 121 5.04 -13.24 15.01
CA PHE A 121 6.11 -12.80 15.89
C PHE A 121 6.10 -13.56 17.24
N VAL A 122 4.93 -13.73 17.86
CA VAL A 122 4.80 -14.49 19.09
C VAL A 122 5.19 -15.95 18.88
N MET A 123 4.74 -16.58 17.81
CA MET A 123 5.07 -17.97 17.49
C MET A 123 6.59 -18.15 17.31
N ILE A 124 7.25 -17.28 16.58
CA ILE A 124 8.71 -17.31 16.40
C ILE A 124 9.40 -17.13 17.75
N GLY A 125 8.96 -16.19 18.58
CA GLY A 125 9.50 -15.98 19.92
C GLY A 125 9.42 -17.23 20.78
N VAL A 126 8.30 -17.93 20.80
CA VAL A 126 8.12 -19.18 21.53
C VAL A 126 9.07 -20.26 21.01
N ILE A 127 9.19 -20.43 19.69
CA ILE A 127 10.12 -21.41 19.10
C ILE A 127 11.56 -21.11 19.50
N VAL A 128 12.00 -19.85 19.46
CA VAL A 128 13.35 -19.46 19.86
C VAL A 128 13.59 -19.76 21.32
N VAL A 129 12.65 -19.45 22.21
CA VAL A 129 12.78 -19.77 23.65
C VAL A 129 12.85 -21.28 23.86
N MET A 130 12.04 -22.07 23.19
CA MET A 130 12.09 -23.54 23.26
C MET A 130 13.45 -24.09 22.81
N LEU A 131 13.98 -23.60 21.67
CA LEU A 131 15.25 -24.08 21.14
C LEU A 131 16.46 -23.64 21.98
N THR A 132 16.41 -22.47 22.64
CA THR A 132 17.55 -21.92 23.37
C THR A 132 17.59 -22.31 24.84
N PHE A 133 16.45 -22.51 25.47
CA PHE A 133 16.36 -22.78 26.92
C PHE A 133 15.87 -24.17 27.24
N VAL A 134 14.79 -24.63 26.61
CA VAL A 134 14.14 -25.88 26.97
C VAL A 134 14.94 -27.08 26.50
N ILE A 135 15.32 -27.10 25.23
CA ILE A 135 16.06 -28.24 24.64
C ILE A 135 17.42 -28.44 25.32
N PRO A 136 18.26 -27.44 25.61
CA PRO A 136 19.51 -27.65 26.36
C PRO A 136 19.31 -28.16 27.77
N SER A 137 18.23 -27.75 28.46
CA SER A 137 17.94 -28.28 29.82
C SER A 137 17.65 -29.78 29.82
N PHE A 138 17.00 -30.28 28.78
CA PHE A 138 16.80 -31.73 28.64
C PHE A 138 18.07 -32.49 28.29
N MET A 139 18.99 -31.86 27.56
CA MET A 139 20.25 -32.51 27.18
C MET A 139 21.13 -32.85 28.39
N THR A 140 21.28 -31.94 29.33
CA THR A 140 22.03 -32.20 30.54
C THR A 140 21.50 -33.38 31.34
N MET A 141 20.16 -33.60 31.32
CA MET A 141 19.51 -34.76 31.91
C MET A 141 19.83 -36.07 31.19
N PHE A 142 20.00 -36.06 29.85
CA PHE A 142 20.29 -37.26 29.07
C PHE A 142 21.79 -37.60 29.08
N GLU A 143 22.68 -36.64 29.22
CA GLU A 143 24.13 -36.86 29.35
C GLU A 143 24.45 -37.62 30.64
N ASP A 144 23.69 -37.37 31.70
CA ASP A 144 23.82 -38.09 33.00
C ASP A 144 23.36 -39.56 32.95
N LEU A 145 22.62 -39.98 31.90
CA LEU A 145 22.04 -41.31 31.75
C LEU A 145 22.84 -42.24 30.81
N ASP A 146 23.98 -41.80 30.29
CA ASP A 146 24.90 -42.59 29.43
C ASP A 146 24.17 -43.30 28.24
N SER A 147 23.05 -42.75 27.78
CA SER A 147 22.21 -43.34 26.76
C SER A 147 22.42 -42.60 25.40
N GLU A 148 22.59 -43.37 24.33
CA GLU A 148 22.71 -42.81 22.97
C GLU A 148 21.47 -42.01 22.59
N LEU A 149 21.66 -40.78 22.19
CA LEU A 149 20.57 -39.86 21.77
C LEU A 149 19.92 -40.35 20.47
N PRO A 150 18.59 -40.45 20.40
CA PRO A 150 17.87 -40.77 19.17
C PRO A 150 18.21 -39.82 18.02
N ILE A 151 18.20 -40.33 16.79
CA ILE A 151 18.55 -39.55 15.58
C ILE A 151 17.70 -38.26 15.46
N THR A 152 16.44 -38.31 15.84
CA THR A 152 15.52 -37.17 15.86
C THR A 152 16.02 -36.06 16.79
N THR A 153 16.56 -36.40 17.95
CA THR A 153 17.12 -35.44 18.92
C THR A 153 18.40 -34.80 18.35
N ARG A 154 19.27 -35.56 17.68
CA ARG A 154 20.45 -35.02 17.00
C ARG A 154 20.09 -34.01 15.89
N MET A 155 19.02 -34.24 15.10
CA MET A 155 18.55 -33.30 14.11
C MET A 155 18.07 -31.99 14.75
N ILE A 156 17.30 -32.07 15.84
CA ILE A 156 16.83 -30.88 16.55
C ILE A 156 17.98 -30.07 17.15
N LEU A 157 19.02 -30.74 17.63
CA LEU A 157 20.23 -30.11 18.15
C LEU A 157 21.01 -29.38 17.06
N ALA A 158 21.21 -29.99 15.90
CA ALA A 158 21.84 -29.34 14.76
C ALA A 158 21.06 -28.09 14.33
N MET A 159 19.72 -28.15 14.39
CA MET A 159 18.88 -26.95 14.17
C MET A 159 19.07 -25.90 15.28
N SER A 160 19.12 -26.29 16.54
CA SER A 160 19.34 -25.39 17.67
C SER A 160 20.68 -24.65 17.58
N ASP A 161 21.76 -25.37 17.26
CA ASP A 161 23.10 -24.78 17.07
C ASP A 161 23.16 -23.88 15.86
N SER A 162 22.46 -24.22 14.78
CA SER A 162 22.30 -23.32 13.63
C SER A 162 21.58 -22.04 14.00
N VAL A 163 20.53 -22.11 14.83
CA VAL A 163 19.79 -20.91 15.30
C VAL A 163 20.68 -20.05 16.20
N LYS A 164 21.45 -20.66 17.11
CA LYS A 164 22.41 -19.93 17.97
C LYS A 164 23.52 -19.25 17.19
N GLY A 165 24.04 -19.90 16.13
CA GLY A 165 25.13 -19.38 15.30
C GLY A 165 24.69 -18.34 14.28
N TYR A 166 23.48 -18.48 13.75
CA TYR A 166 22.98 -17.66 12.63
C TYR A 166 21.66 -16.94 12.95
N TRP A 167 21.41 -16.61 14.20
CA TRP A 167 20.16 -15.97 14.65
C TRP A 167 19.82 -14.70 13.84
N TYR A 168 20.82 -13.94 13.44
CA TYR A 168 20.66 -12.74 12.62
C TYR A 168 20.22 -13.08 11.19
N VAL A 169 20.61 -14.25 10.63
CA VAL A 169 20.16 -14.69 9.30
C VAL A 169 18.66 -15.02 9.33
N TYR A 170 18.19 -15.72 10.38
CA TYR A 170 16.76 -15.99 10.57
C TYR A 170 15.98 -14.70 10.76
N LEU A 171 16.55 -13.72 11.46
CA LEU A 171 15.92 -12.40 11.62
C LEU A 171 15.82 -11.65 10.28
N ILE A 172 16.85 -11.70 9.44
CA ILE A 172 16.85 -11.12 8.09
C ILE A 172 15.81 -11.82 7.19
N VAL A 173 15.72 -13.16 7.24
CA VAL A 173 14.73 -13.92 6.46
C VAL A 173 13.31 -13.56 6.88
N VAL A 174 13.03 -13.44 8.18
CA VAL A 174 11.71 -13.03 8.68
C VAL A 174 11.38 -11.59 8.24
N ILE A 175 12.32 -10.67 8.34
CA ILE A 175 12.16 -9.30 7.84
C ILE A 175 11.92 -9.31 6.32
N GLY A 176 12.68 -10.12 5.58
CA GLY A 176 12.54 -10.28 4.12
C GLY A 176 11.15 -10.81 3.74
N ILE A 177 10.63 -11.79 4.47
CA ILE A 177 9.27 -12.32 4.26
C ILE A 177 8.22 -11.24 4.55
N VAL A 178 8.35 -10.50 5.66
CA VAL A 178 7.41 -9.43 6.02
C VAL A 178 7.44 -8.30 4.98
N VAL A 179 8.62 -7.92 4.51
CA VAL A 179 8.80 -6.91 3.45
C VAL A 179 8.26 -7.45 2.12
N GLY A 180 8.52 -8.71 1.79
CA GLY A 180 8.02 -9.38 0.58
C GLY A 180 6.49 -9.46 0.54
N VAL A 181 5.86 -9.87 1.65
CA VAL A 181 4.38 -9.88 1.77
C VAL A 181 3.83 -8.47 1.65
N LYS A 182 4.52 -7.48 2.20
CA LYS A 182 4.14 -6.07 2.06
C LYS A 182 4.29 -5.58 0.62
N SER A 183 5.34 -6.00 -0.08
CA SER A 183 5.59 -5.65 -1.49
C SER A 183 4.58 -6.34 -2.43
N VAL A 184 4.28 -7.61 -2.21
CA VAL A 184 3.28 -8.37 -3.01
C VAL A 184 1.87 -7.83 -2.82
N SER A 185 1.54 -7.31 -1.64
CA SER A 185 0.25 -6.66 -1.39
C SER A 185 0.07 -5.35 -2.19
N TYR A 186 1.15 -4.76 -2.69
CA TYR A 186 1.10 -3.58 -3.57
C TYR A 186 0.98 -3.95 -5.05
N THR A 187 1.45 -5.14 -5.48
CA THR A 187 1.52 -5.51 -6.91
C THR A 187 0.29 -6.28 -7.42
N HIS A 188 -0.52 -6.88 -6.56
CA HIS A 188 -1.66 -7.69 -6.99
C HIS A 188 -2.98 -6.93 -7.18
N LEU A 189 -3.02 -5.61 -7.01
CA LEU A 189 -4.24 -4.81 -7.25
C LEU A 189 -4.31 -4.20 -8.66
N THR A 190 -3.38 -4.55 -9.55
CA THR A 190 -3.41 -4.16 -10.96
C THR A 190 -3.57 -5.38 -11.87
N LEU A 191 -4.62 -6.17 -11.67
CA LEU A 191 -5.08 -7.08 -12.71
C LEU A 191 -6.17 -6.35 -13.51
N PRO A 192 -5.96 -6.11 -14.82
CA PRO A 192 -7.03 -5.70 -15.68
C PRO A 192 -8.01 -6.86 -15.80
N THR A 193 -9.20 -6.71 -15.25
CA THR A 193 -10.32 -7.58 -15.60
C THR A 193 -10.67 -7.34 -17.06
N ASN A 194 -9.98 -8.05 -17.94
CA ASN A 194 -10.40 -8.25 -19.30
C ASN A 194 -11.53 -9.29 -19.29
N SER A 195 -12.74 -8.91 -18.99
CA SER A 195 -13.92 -9.71 -19.27
C SER A 195 -14.50 -9.25 -20.59
N ARG A 196 -14.11 -9.99 -21.64
CA ARG A 196 -14.95 -10.11 -22.82
C ARG A 196 -16.30 -10.76 -22.37
N VAL A 197 -17.38 -10.10 -22.56
CA VAL A 197 -18.59 -10.54 -23.30
C VAL A 197 -19.40 -9.28 -23.57
#